data_20388fc306ce811ad0ac9a066739c9a1
#
_entry.id   20388fc306ce811ad0ac9a066739c9a1
#
_cell.length_a   1.000
_cell.length_b   1.000
_cell.length_c   1.000
_cell.angle_alpha   90.00
_cell.angle_beta   90.00
_cell.angle_gamma   90.00
#
_symmetry.space_group_name_H-M   'P 1'
#
loop_
_entity.id
_entity.type
_entity.pdbx_description
1 polymer ?
#
loop_
_entity_poly.entity_id
_entity_poly.type
_entity_poly.pdbx_seq_one_letter_code
_entity_poly.pdbx_strand_id
1 'polypeptide(L)'
;MPNIVTWKSFMSAGLLASLALSSCHQKEAAHEEHEEHETSKLIVTRPLKQDTTVTREYVCQIHSRSNIELRALERGYLEATYVKEGQHVNQGDPMFKILPLIYQAELRSAEAEARVAEVEYLNTKRLTDNKVVSEQELAIAKAKLEKVQAEVNLAQAHLGFTDIKAPFQGLMDRLHVRQGSLVDEGDLLTTLSDNSEMWVYFNVPEAEYLDYVTENQSKDHGNVSLLMANGETFKHAGKINTIEAEFNNETGTIPFRADFPNPEGLLRHGETGNIRMSKVIKGAVVIPQKATFEILDHHYVFIVGKDDVVVQQRVHISEELEDLFIISNGVTENDKIVLEGLRHAQSGKKAEYEFEEPEKAFKHLKLRAE
;
A
#
# COMPACT_ATOMS: atom_id res chain seq x y z
N MET A 1 16.95 -10.20 -50.03
CA MET A 1 18.17 -10.59 -50.76
C MET A 1 19.12 -11.24 -49.85
N PRO A 2 19.64 -12.38 -50.20
CA PRO A 2 20.11 -13.42 -49.32
C PRO A 2 21.64 -13.46 -49.22
N ASN A 3 22.15 -14.18 -48.22
CA ASN A 3 23.37 -14.97 -48.51
C ASN A 3 23.44 -16.18 -47.56
N ILE A 4 23.29 -17.28 -48.25
CA ILE A 4 23.56 -18.68 -47.86
C ILE A 4 25.06 -18.91 -48.08
N VAL A 5 25.74 -19.54 -47.13
CA VAL A 5 26.98 -20.29 -47.43
C VAL A 5 26.92 -21.63 -46.71
N THR A 6 26.79 -22.64 -47.53
CA THR A 6 27.01 -24.08 -47.29
C THR A 6 28.50 -24.42 -47.47
N TRP A 7 29.03 -25.43 -46.73
CA TRP A 7 30.03 -26.41 -47.19
C TRP A 7 30.19 -27.50 -46.12
N LYS A 8 29.72 -28.69 -46.41
CA LYS A 8 30.29 -29.88 -47.07
C LYS A 8 31.55 -30.49 -46.38
N SER A 9 31.31 -31.65 -45.82
CA SER A 9 31.96 -32.95 -46.01
C SER A 9 33.49 -33.04 -45.99
N PHE A 10 33.98 -33.98 -45.14
CA PHE A 10 35.00 -34.95 -45.63
C PHE A 10 34.91 -36.27 -44.83
N MET A 11 34.79 -37.37 -45.59
CA MET A 11 34.92 -38.79 -45.27
C MET A 11 36.39 -39.18 -45.31
N SER A 12 36.76 -40.16 -44.53
CA SER A 12 37.63 -41.38 -44.88
C SER A 12 38.11 -42.03 -43.59
N ALA A 13 37.76 -43.23 -43.29
CA ALA A 13 38.14 -44.52 -43.88
C ALA A 13 39.45 -45.14 -43.29
N GLY A 14 39.27 -46.31 -42.69
CA GLY A 14 40.28 -47.39 -42.66
C GLY A 14 40.97 -47.56 -41.29
N LEU A 15 41.20 -48.72 -40.67
CA LEU A 15 41.47 -50.06 -41.16
C LEU A 15 41.59 -51.03 -39.97
N LEU A 16 41.21 -52.26 -40.19
CA LEU A 16 41.33 -53.47 -39.39
C LEU A 16 42.73 -53.76 -38.76
N ALA A 17 42.70 -54.43 -37.61
CA ALA A 17 43.47 -55.69 -37.34
C ALA A 17 43.28 -56.08 -35.88
N SER A 18 42.63 -57.10 -35.53
CA SER A 18 42.86 -58.56 -35.39
C SER A 18 43.62 -58.98 -34.13
N LEU A 19 42.94 -59.81 -33.31
CA LEU A 19 43.36 -61.00 -32.55
C LEU A 19 44.48 -60.88 -31.52
N ALA A 20 44.13 -61.19 -30.25
CA ALA A 20 44.76 -62.34 -29.57
C ALA A 20 43.97 -62.70 -28.30
N LEU A 21 43.49 -63.92 -28.25
CA LEU A 21 42.92 -64.63 -27.11
C LEU A 21 44.07 -64.91 -26.10
N SER A 22 43.80 -64.65 -24.81
CA SER A 22 44.45 -65.29 -23.70
C SER A 22 43.46 -65.47 -22.54
N SER A 23 43.03 -66.73 -22.45
CA SER A 23 42.34 -67.31 -21.32
C SER A 23 43.27 -67.32 -20.09
N CYS A 24 42.81 -66.75 -18.96
CA CYS A 24 43.30 -67.17 -17.66
C CYS A 24 42.14 -67.27 -16.70
N HIS A 25 41.90 -68.52 -16.37
CA HIS A 25 41.00 -68.99 -15.32
C HIS A 25 41.56 -68.60 -13.97
N GLN A 26 40.82 -67.77 -13.16
CA GLN A 26 41.19 -67.66 -11.76
C GLN A 26 39.89 -67.41 -10.89
N LYS A 27 39.65 -68.42 -10.12
CA LYS A 27 38.87 -68.60 -8.90
C LYS A 27 37.98 -67.45 -8.49
N GLU A 28 36.65 -67.73 -8.38
CA GLU A 28 35.69 -67.10 -7.51
C GLU A 28 36.22 -67.02 -6.09
N ALA A 29 36.55 -65.82 -5.65
CA ALA A 29 36.53 -65.44 -4.24
C ALA A 29 35.28 -64.64 -4.07
N ALA A 30 34.31 -65.18 -3.36
CA ALA A 30 33.15 -64.46 -2.88
C ALA A 30 33.65 -63.33 -1.99
N HIS A 31 33.63 -62.08 -2.53
CA HIS A 31 33.62 -60.94 -1.72
C HIS A 31 32.11 -60.69 -1.33
N GLU A 32 31.79 -61.12 -0.14
CA GLU A 32 30.67 -60.52 0.58
C GLU A 32 31.05 -59.04 0.76
N GLU A 33 30.54 -58.18 -0.15
CA GLU A 33 30.42 -56.77 0.12
C GLU A 33 29.39 -56.63 1.25
N HIS A 34 29.90 -56.58 2.47
CA HIS A 34 29.21 -55.91 3.54
C HIS A 34 29.08 -54.46 3.08
N GLU A 35 27.95 -54.13 2.41
CA GLU A 35 27.43 -52.78 2.47
C GLU A 35 27.17 -52.50 3.95
N GLU A 36 28.15 -51.89 4.63
CA GLU A 36 27.90 -51.12 5.81
C GLU A 36 26.93 -50.03 5.38
N HIS A 37 25.61 -50.34 5.47
CA HIS A 37 24.61 -49.29 5.58
C HIS A 37 24.98 -48.48 6.83
N GLU A 38 25.76 -47.42 6.65
CA GLU A 38 25.71 -46.29 7.60
C GLU A 38 24.24 -45.93 7.75
N THR A 39 23.61 -46.48 8.77
CA THR A 39 22.30 -46.09 9.18
C THR A 39 22.43 -44.65 9.70
N SER A 40 22.33 -43.69 8.77
CA SER A 40 22.30 -42.28 9.14
C SER A 40 21.11 -42.09 10.09
N LYS A 41 21.41 -41.88 11.37
CA LYS A 41 20.39 -41.65 12.39
C LYS A 41 19.57 -40.45 12.02
N LEU A 42 18.26 -40.60 12.04
CA LEU A 42 17.34 -39.48 11.85
C LEU A 42 17.41 -38.56 13.06
N ILE A 43 17.37 -37.25 12.84
CA ILE A 43 17.15 -36.29 13.93
C ILE A 43 15.65 -36.01 13.99
N VAL A 44 15.07 -36.16 15.17
CA VAL A 44 13.64 -36.05 15.42
C VAL A 44 13.37 -35.00 16.49
N THR A 45 12.39 -34.18 16.28
CA THR A 45 11.94 -33.17 17.26
C THR A 45 10.42 -33.21 17.44
N ARG A 46 9.85 -32.30 18.23
CA ARG A 46 8.42 -32.09 18.35
C ARG A 46 8.01 -30.74 17.81
N PRO A 47 6.78 -30.61 17.28
CA PRO A 47 6.19 -29.31 17.01
C PRO A 47 6.17 -28.46 18.29
N LEU A 48 6.35 -27.14 18.14
CA LEU A 48 6.30 -26.21 19.24
C LEU A 48 4.94 -25.49 19.24
N LYS A 49 4.27 -25.48 20.39
CA LYS A 49 3.02 -24.73 20.54
C LYS A 49 3.31 -23.41 21.25
N GLN A 50 3.16 -22.32 20.55
CA GLN A 50 3.44 -20.98 21.08
C GLN A 50 2.58 -19.91 20.43
N ASP A 51 2.42 -18.78 21.12
CA ASP A 51 1.83 -17.60 20.51
C ASP A 51 2.80 -17.02 19.48
N THR A 52 2.34 -16.88 18.25
CA THR A 52 3.18 -16.47 17.11
C THR A 52 2.57 -15.27 16.43
N THR A 53 3.41 -14.26 16.17
CA THR A 53 2.98 -13.07 15.41
C THR A 53 3.28 -13.27 13.93
N VAL A 54 2.24 -13.18 13.13
CA VAL A 54 2.34 -13.15 11.67
C VAL A 54 2.24 -11.71 11.22
N THR A 55 3.17 -11.27 10.39
CA THR A 55 3.18 -9.91 9.83
C THR A 55 3.09 -9.99 8.32
N ARG A 56 2.08 -9.35 7.76
CA ARG A 56 1.90 -9.21 6.32
C ARG A 56 2.27 -7.79 5.91
N GLU A 57 2.94 -7.69 4.77
CA GLU A 57 3.39 -6.40 4.21
C GLU A 57 2.64 -6.09 2.91
N TYR A 58 2.13 -4.86 2.81
CA TYR A 58 1.43 -4.36 1.62
C TYR A 58 2.09 -3.08 1.15
N VAL A 59 2.42 -3.02 -0.13
CA VAL A 59 2.89 -1.78 -0.75
C VAL A 59 1.81 -0.72 -0.61
N CYS A 60 2.20 0.48 -0.20
CA CYS A 60 1.28 1.57 0.05
C CYS A 60 1.70 2.88 -0.62
N GLN A 61 0.71 3.75 -0.79
CA GLN A 61 0.87 5.13 -1.23
C GLN A 61 0.44 6.08 -0.12
N ILE A 62 1.28 7.07 0.15
CA ILE A 62 1.11 8.04 1.23
C ILE A 62 0.57 9.34 0.64
N HIS A 63 -0.59 9.75 1.09
CA HIS A 63 -1.26 10.98 0.65
C HIS A 63 -1.47 11.93 1.82
N SER A 64 -1.32 13.21 1.56
CA SER A 64 -1.74 14.24 2.52
C SER A 64 -3.24 14.18 2.74
N ARG A 65 -3.70 14.52 3.93
CA ARG A 65 -5.12 14.63 4.25
C ARG A 65 -5.87 15.54 3.27
N SER A 66 -5.23 16.62 2.88
CA SER A 66 -5.73 17.52 1.84
C SER A 66 -4.56 17.95 0.96
N ASN A 67 -4.73 17.85 -0.34
CA ASN A 67 -3.76 18.31 -1.32
C ASN A 67 -4.52 18.98 -2.46
N ILE A 68 -4.36 20.28 -2.63
CA ILE A 68 -5.09 21.05 -3.63
C ILE A 68 -4.15 21.88 -4.50
N GLU A 69 -4.53 22.02 -5.74
CA GLU A 69 -3.97 23.00 -6.66
C GLU A 69 -4.66 24.36 -6.44
N LEU A 70 -3.90 25.35 -6.01
CA LEU A 70 -4.40 26.72 -5.86
C LEU A 70 -4.31 27.42 -7.21
N ARG A 71 -5.46 27.73 -7.79
CA ARG A 71 -5.58 28.32 -9.11
C ARG A 71 -6.16 29.74 -9.04
N ALA A 72 -5.78 30.61 -9.99
CA ALA A 72 -6.37 31.91 -10.14
C ALA A 72 -7.85 31.79 -10.53
N LEU A 73 -8.73 32.54 -9.88
CA LEU A 73 -10.15 32.62 -10.21
C LEU A 73 -10.44 33.84 -11.11
N GLU A 74 -9.51 34.81 -11.16
CA GLU A 74 -9.61 36.02 -11.95
C GLU A 74 -8.32 36.25 -12.74
N ARG A 75 -8.43 36.90 -13.87
CA ARG A 75 -7.29 37.28 -14.70
C ARG A 75 -6.70 38.61 -14.27
N GLY A 76 -5.40 38.78 -14.42
CA GLY A 76 -4.71 40.05 -14.22
C GLY A 76 -3.24 39.89 -13.89
N TYR A 77 -2.57 41.01 -13.71
CA TYR A 77 -1.19 40.98 -13.25
C TYR A 77 -1.09 40.64 -11.78
N LEU A 78 -0.15 39.76 -11.44
CA LEU A 78 0.12 39.43 -10.03
C LEU A 78 0.82 40.63 -9.36
N GLU A 79 0.07 41.38 -8.53
CA GLU A 79 0.54 42.58 -7.86
C GLU A 79 1.56 42.22 -6.76
N ALA A 80 1.24 41.18 -5.96
CA ALA A 80 2.08 40.76 -4.86
C ALA A 80 2.02 39.24 -4.63
N THR A 81 3.14 38.68 -4.14
CA THR A 81 3.26 37.35 -3.60
C THR A 81 3.73 37.45 -2.17
N TYR A 82 2.91 37.03 -1.20
CA TYR A 82 3.17 37.18 0.24
C TYR A 82 3.86 35.96 0.84
N VAL A 83 3.99 34.89 0.09
CA VAL A 83 4.44 33.58 0.53
C VAL A 83 5.68 33.12 -0.22
N LYS A 84 6.43 32.17 0.36
CA LYS A 84 7.63 31.58 -0.23
C LYS A 84 7.42 30.08 -0.45
N GLU A 85 8.16 29.51 -1.40
CA GLU A 85 8.21 28.08 -1.62
C GLU A 85 8.64 27.34 -0.34
N GLY A 86 7.96 26.23 0.00
CA GLY A 86 8.23 25.46 1.20
C GLY A 86 7.78 26.12 2.52
N GLN A 87 7.04 27.23 2.46
CA GLN A 87 6.53 27.91 3.65
C GLN A 87 5.29 27.21 4.21
N HIS A 88 5.20 27.10 5.55
CA HIS A 88 3.95 26.78 6.22
C HIS A 88 3.07 28.02 6.27
N VAL A 89 1.79 27.85 5.92
CA VAL A 89 0.77 28.88 5.98
C VAL A 89 -0.40 28.40 6.86
N ASN A 90 -1.07 29.36 7.50
CA ASN A 90 -2.29 29.09 8.25
C ASN A 90 -3.53 29.40 7.38
N GLN A 91 -4.68 28.84 7.75
CA GLN A 91 -5.93 29.17 7.10
C GLN A 91 -6.19 30.69 7.12
N GLY A 92 -6.52 31.28 5.97
CA GLY A 92 -6.80 32.71 5.82
C GLY A 92 -5.58 33.58 5.59
N ASP A 93 -4.36 33.06 5.69
CA ASP A 93 -3.15 33.83 5.38
C ASP A 93 -3.19 34.31 3.92
N PRO A 94 -2.83 35.58 3.63
CA PRO A 94 -2.76 36.10 2.28
C PRO A 94 -1.60 35.41 1.53
N MET A 95 -1.89 34.90 0.34
CA MET A 95 -0.89 34.19 -0.48
C MET A 95 -0.51 34.98 -1.71
N PHE A 96 -1.50 35.39 -2.50
CA PHE A 96 -1.30 36.13 -3.73
C PHE A 96 -2.30 37.27 -3.83
N LYS A 97 -1.93 38.31 -4.58
CA LYS A 97 -2.81 39.40 -4.92
C LYS A 97 -2.72 39.72 -6.40
N ILE A 98 -3.85 39.66 -7.08
CA ILE A 98 -4.04 40.12 -8.45
C ILE A 98 -4.35 41.62 -8.42
N LEU A 99 -3.84 42.38 -9.39
CA LEU A 99 -4.05 43.83 -9.47
C LEU A 99 -5.53 44.17 -9.58
N PRO A 100 -6.16 44.77 -8.54
CA PRO A 100 -7.61 44.85 -8.41
C PRO A 100 -8.26 46.06 -9.12
N LEU A 101 -7.50 46.89 -9.84
CA LEU A 101 -7.95 48.19 -10.34
C LEU A 101 -9.23 48.09 -11.19
N ILE A 102 -9.28 47.09 -12.11
CA ILE A 102 -10.45 46.89 -12.99
C ILE A 102 -11.65 46.45 -12.16
N TYR A 103 -11.52 45.48 -11.30
CA TYR A 103 -12.56 44.93 -10.44
C TYR A 103 -13.11 45.97 -9.45
N GLN A 104 -12.24 46.86 -8.93
CA GLN A 104 -12.68 48.00 -8.10
C GLN A 104 -13.48 49.02 -8.90
N ALA A 105 -13.14 49.24 -10.19
CA ALA A 105 -13.90 50.13 -11.05
C ALA A 105 -15.28 49.55 -11.39
N GLU A 106 -15.34 48.25 -11.69
CA GLU A 106 -16.58 47.51 -11.96
C GLU A 106 -17.52 47.55 -10.73
N LEU A 107 -17.00 47.27 -9.52
CA LEU A 107 -17.77 47.36 -8.29
C LEU A 107 -18.34 48.76 -8.09
N ARG A 108 -17.53 49.82 -8.26
CA ARG A 108 -18.00 51.20 -8.11
C ARG A 108 -19.07 51.55 -9.15
N SER A 109 -18.98 51.01 -10.37
CA SER A 109 -20.02 51.22 -11.39
C SER A 109 -21.32 50.54 -10.99
N ALA A 110 -21.28 49.28 -10.59
CA ALA A 110 -22.44 48.51 -10.12
C ALA A 110 -23.10 49.18 -8.88
N GLU A 111 -22.31 49.66 -7.93
CA GLU A 111 -22.80 50.40 -6.77
C GLU A 111 -23.50 51.73 -7.17
N ALA A 112 -22.99 52.41 -8.20
CA ALA A 112 -23.63 53.64 -8.71
C ALA A 112 -24.99 53.35 -9.37
N GLU A 113 -25.09 52.26 -10.13
CA GLU A 113 -26.33 51.79 -10.74
C GLU A 113 -27.36 51.37 -9.68
N ALA A 114 -26.91 50.67 -8.63
CA ALA A 114 -27.76 50.29 -7.49
C ALA A 114 -28.33 51.51 -6.77
N ARG A 115 -27.52 52.56 -6.56
CA ARG A 115 -28.03 53.83 -5.96
C ARG A 115 -29.08 54.49 -6.83
N VAL A 116 -28.96 54.47 -8.16
CA VAL A 116 -29.99 55.00 -9.07
C VAL A 116 -31.30 54.22 -8.92
N ALA A 117 -31.22 52.89 -8.95
CA ALA A 117 -32.39 52.02 -8.80
C ALA A 117 -33.03 52.14 -7.39
N GLU A 118 -32.25 52.35 -6.37
CA GLU A 118 -32.72 52.59 -5.01
C GLU A 118 -33.55 53.92 -4.92
N VAL A 119 -33.02 55.01 -5.49
CA VAL A 119 -33.73 56.27 -5.56
C VAL A 119 -35.04 56.13 -6.34
N GLU A 120 -35.03 55.41 -7.47
CA GLU A 120 -36.22 55.13 -8.29
C GLU A 120 -37.26 54.34 -7.47
N TYR A 121 -36.84 53.28 -6.77
CA TYR A 121 -37.71 52.49 -5.92
C TYR A 121 -38.30 53.33 -4.78
N LEU A 122 -37.48 54.12 -4.08
CA LEU A 122 -37.93 54.97 -2.98
C LEU A 122 -38.94 56.06 -3.45
N ASN A 123 -38.73 56.66 -4.62
CA ASN A 123 -39.63 57.55 -5.23
C ASN A 123 -40.96 56.90 -5.61
N THR A 124 -40.92 55.75 -6.29
CA THR A 124 -42.10 54.97 -6.66
C THR A 124 -42.88 54.55 -5.43
N LYS A 125 -42.19 54.10 -4.38
CA LYS A 125 -42.85 53.78 -3.10
C LYS A 125 -43.60 54.92 -2.51
N ARG A 126 -42.99 56.12 -2.45
CA ARG A 126 -43.67 57.35 -1.95
C ARG A 126 -44.93 57.73 -2.78
N LEU A 127 -44.83 57.50 -4.10
CA LEU A 127 -45.96 57.74 -5.00
C LEU A 127 -47.07 56.71 -4.80
N THR A 128 -46.71 55.44 -4.57
CA THR A 128 -47.65 54.35 -4.28
C THR A 128 -48.38 54.61 -2.94
N ASP A 129 -47.65 54.99 -1.90
CA ASP A 129 -48.15 55.29 -0.57
C ASP A 129 -49.18 56.44 -0.65
N ASN A 130 -48.96 57.41 -1.59
CA ASN A 130 -49.92 58.52 -1.87
C ASN A 130 -50.96 58.12 -2.93
N LYS A 131 -51.08 56.85 -3.36
CA LYS A 131 -52.05 56.35 -4.35
C LYS A 131 -51.93 56.99 -5.74
N VAL A 132 -50.74 57.47 -6.14
CA VAL A 132 -50.50 58.12 -7.43
C VAL A 132 -50.16 57.09 -8.47
N VAL A 133 -49.43 56.00 -8.08
CA VAL A 133 -49.04 54.87 -8.94
C VAL A 133 -49.53 53.52 -8.36
N SER A 134 -49.57 52.50 -9.18
CA SER A 134 -50.07 51.19 -8.79
C SER A 134 -49.02 50.37 -7.98
N GLU A 135 -49.49 49.41 -7.18
CA GLU A 135 -48.63 48.45 -6.49
C GLU A 135 -47.81 47.65 -7.45
N GLN A 136 -48.31 47.44 -8.67
CA GLN A 136 -47.53 46.70 -9.73
C GLN A 136 -46.30 47.49 -10.16
N GLU A 137 -46.39 48.80 -10.29
CA GLU A 137 -45.27 49.72 -10.59
C GLU A 137 -44.22 49.68 -9.49
N LEU A 138 -44.64 49.65 -8.24
CA LEU A 138 -43.77 49.51 -7.08
C LEU A 138 -43.07 48.14 -7.10
N ALA A 139 -43.79 47.04 -7.44
CA ALA A 139 -43.20 45.71 -7.54
C ALA A 139 -42.12 45.63 -8.64
N ILE A 140 -42.36 46.33 -9.78
CA ILE A 140 -41.39 46.42 -10.88
C ILE A 140 -40.13 47.20 -10.42
N ALA A 141 -40.28 48.34 -9.79
CA ALA A 141 -39.16 49.12 -9.27
C ALA A 141 -38.37 48.35 -8.20
N LYS A 142 -39.05 47.60 -7.35
CA LYS A 142 -38.41 46.70 -6.37
C LYS A 142 -37.60 45.61 -7.04
N ALA A 143 -38.19 44.91 -8.01
CA ALA A 143 -37.50 43.85 -8.76
C ALA A 143 -36.24 44.36 -9.51
N LYS A 144 -36.32 45.59 -10.05
CA LYS A 144 -35.18 46.28 -10.66
C LYS A 144 -34.08 46.57 -9.66
N LEU A 145 -34.39 47.05 -8.47
CA LEU A 145 -33.43 47.27 -7.38
C LEU A 145 -32.77 45.95 -6.95
N GLU A 146 -33.56 44.89 -6.76
CA GLU A 146 -33.04 43.56 -6.41
C GLU A 146 -32.09 43.02 -7.47
N LYS A 147 -32.39 43.24 -8.78
CA LYS A 147 -31.50 42.83 -9.88
C LYS A 147 -30.15 43.54 -9.78
N VAL A 148 -30.12 44.87 -9.73
CA VAL A 148 -28.85 45.61 -9.69
C VAL A 148 -28.07 45.39 -8.39
N GLN A 149 -28.75 45.09 -7.28
CA GLN A 149 -28.12 44.67 -6.02
C GLN A 149 -27.39 43.32 -6.18
N ALA A 150 -27.95 42.39 -6.96
CA ALA A 150 -27.27 41.12 -7.32
C ALA A 150 -26.03 41.38 -8.16
N GLU A 151 -26.06 42.37 -9.08
CA GLU A 151 -24.91 42.80 -9.88
C GLU A 151 -23.79 43.40 -9.01
N VAL A 152 -24.10 44.16 -7.96
CA VAL A 152 -23.15 44.65 -6.95
C VAL A 152 -22.49 43.46 -6.25
N ASN A 153 -23.27 42.48 -5.79
CA ASN A 153 -22.76 41.30 -5.09
C ASN A 153 -21.82 40.49 -5.99
N LEU A 154 -22.13 40.36 -7.30
CA LEU A 154 -21.28 39.71 -8.26
C LEU A 154 -19.93 40.44 -8.42
N ALA A 155 -19.95 41.76 -8.64
CA ALA A 155 -18.74 42.57 -8.76
C ALA A 155 -17.90 42.55 -7.48
N GLN A 156 -18.54 42.51 -6.30
CA GLN A 156 -17.89 42.32 -5.01
C GLN A 156 -17.16 40.94 -4.92
N ALA A 157 -17.79 39.87 -5.42
CA ALA A 157 -17.19 38.54 -5.45
C ALA A 157 -15.96 38.51 -6.36
N HIS A 158 -16.05 39.06 -7.57
CA HIS A 158 -14.93 39.18 -8.50
C HIS A 158 -13.75 39.94 -7.85
N LEU A 159 -14.04 41.09 -7.21
CA LEU A 159 -13.01 41.80 -6.45
C LEU A 159 -12.42 40.95 -5.32
N GLY A 160 -13.25 40.20 -4.61
CA GLY A 160 -12.79 39.29 -3.53
C GLY A 160 -11.86 38.20 -4.03
N PHE A 161 -12.07 37.70 -5.24
CA PHE A 161 -11.22 36.66 -5.84
C PHE A 161 -9.83 37.16 -6.26
N THR A 162 -9.60 38.47 -6.30
CA THR A 162 -8.27 39.03 -6.54
C THR A 162 -7.34 38.86 -5.34
N ASP A 163 -7.87 38.70 -4.11
CA ASP A 163 -7.12 38.44 -2.89
C ASP A 163 -7.16 36.95 -2.56
N ILE A 164 -6.13 36.22 -2.99
CA ILE A 164 -6.07 34.77 -2.85
C ILE A 164 -5.46 34.42 -1.50
N LYS A 165 -6.23 33.67 -0.68
CA LYS A 165 -5.87 33.27 0.68
C LYS A 165 -5.78 31.76 0.82
N ALA A 166 -5.03 31.29 1.82
CA ALA A 166 -4.94 29.88 2.14
C ALA A 166 -6.28 29.32 2.62
N PRO A 167 -6.86 28.29 1.98
CA PRO A 167 -8.15 27.72 2.39
C PRO A 167 -8.04 26.85 3.65
N PHE A 168 -6.87 26.32 3.96
CA PHE A 168 -6.53 25.57 5.18
C PHE A 168 -5.07 25.77 5.52
N GLN A 169 -4.65 25.32 6.69
CA GLN A 169 -3.25 25.32 7.08
C GLN A 169 -2.49 24.24 6.32
N GLY A 170 -1.28 24.52 5.85
CA GLY A 170 -0.50 23.53 5.11
C GLY A 170 0.87 24.01 4.72
N LEU A 171 1.57 23.12 4.04
CA LEU A 171 2.85 23.36 3.43
C LEU A 171 2.65 23.72 1.95
N MET A 172 3.22 24.83 1.55
CA MET A 172 3.25 25.23 0.15
C MET A 172 4.33 24.49 -0.62
N ASP A 173 4.02 24.15 -1.84
CA ASP A 173 4.99 23.67 -2.83
C ASP A 173 5.62 24.86 -3.58
N ARG A 174 6.24 24.60 -4.72
CA ARG A 174 6.85 25.64 -5.55
C ARG A 174 5.81 26.61 -6.12
N LEU A 175 6.26 27.81 -6.42
CA LEU A 175 5.46 28.83 -7.10
C LEU A 175 5.59 28.68 -8.63
N HIS A 176 4.46 28.54 -9.31
CA HIS A 176 4.40 28.47 -10.77
C HIS A 176 4.40 29.86 -11.44
N VAL A 177 4.03 30.89 -10.66
CA VAL A 177 3.95 32.27 -11.10
C VAL A 177 4.78 33.18 -10.19
N ARG A 178 5.17 34.35 -10.71
CA ARG A 178 5.96 35.34 -9.97
C ARG A 178 5.29 36.69 -10.02
N GLN A 179 5.61 37.55 -9.04
CA GLN A 179 5.12 38.94 -9.05
C GLN A 179 5.42 39.60 -10.39
N GLY A 180 4.42 40.25 -10.98
CA GLY A 180 4.45 40.85 -12.29
C GLY A 180 4.06 39.91 -13.46
N SER A 181 3.84 38.63 -13.21
CA SER A 181 3.29 37.72 -14.23
C SER A 181 1.83 38.09 -14.51
N LEU A 182 1.43 37.96 -15.77
CA LEU A 182 0.03 37.92 -16.16
C LEU A 182 -0.48 36.52 -15.85
N VAL A 183 -1.62 36.42 -15.19
CA VAL A 183 -2.33 35.15 -14.90
C VAL A 183 -3.71 35.23 -15.52
N ASP A 184 -4.16 34.09 -16.04
CA ASP A 184 -5.53 33.91 -16.54
C ASP A 184 -6.34 33.05 -15.57
N GLU A 185 -7.66 33.05 -15.73
CA GLU A 185 -8.56 32.20 -14.94
C GLU A 185 -8.19 30.72 -15.16
N GLY A 186 -8.01 29.99 -14.06
CA GLY A 186 -7.60 28.58 -14.07
C GLY A 186 -6.10 28.34 -14.01
N ASP A 187 -5.26 29.37 -14.12
CA ASP A 187 -3.80 29.21 -14.02
C ASP A 187 -3.37 28.70 -12.66
N LEU A 188 -2.47 27.72 -12.67
CA LEU A 188 -1.91 27.13 -11.46
C LEU A 188 -0.90 28.08 -10.80
N LEU A 189 -1.16 28.47 -9.57
CA LEU A 189 -0.30 29.35 -8.80
C LEU A 189 0.69 28.56 -7.94
N THR A 190 0.18 27.60 -7.19
CA THR A 190 0.93 26.69 -6.32
C THR A 190 0.07 25.50 -5.91
N THR A 191 0.70 24.52 -5.25
CA THR A 191 -0.01 23.42 -4.57
C THR A 191 0.10 23.63 -3.06
N LEU A 192 -0.96 23.36 -2.32
CA LEU A 192 -1.01 23.42 -0.86
C LEU A 192 -1.40 22.07 -0.28
N SER A 193 -0.56 21.54 0.62
CA SER A 193 -0.73 20.22 1.22
C SER A 193 -0.84 20.30 2.74
N ASP A 194 -1.90 19.73 3.31
CA ASP A 194 -2.02 19.49 4.75
C ASP A 194 -1.37 18.13 5.10
N ASN A 195 -0.17 18.19 5.64
CA ASN A 195 0.62 17.02 6.03
C ASN A 195 0.52 16.72 7.54
N SER A 196 -0.41 17.30 8.27
CA SER A 196 -0.58 17.06 9.71
C SER A 196 -1.00 15.63 10.02
N GLU A 197 -1.77 15.05 9.11
CA GLU A 197 -2.22 13.66 9.11
C GLU A 197 -2.05 13.11 7.70
N MET A 198 -1.55 11.88 7.59
CA MET A 198 -1.32 11.23 6.30
C MET A 198 -2.30 10.08 6.11
N TRP A 199 -2.89 10.02 4.94
CA TRP A 199 -3.74 8.92 4.50
C TRP A 199 -2.91 7.94 3.70
N VAL A 200 -2.79 6.73 4.20
CA VAL A 200 -1.99 5.68 3.59
C VAL A 200 -2.91 4.64 2.99
N TYR A 201 -2.89 4.54 1.67
CA TYR A 201 -3.69 3.60 0.90
C TYR A 201 -2.87 2.36 0.55
N PHE A 202 -3.44 1.19 0.75
CA PHE A 202 -2.84 -0.08 0.40
C PHE A 202 -3.91 -1.09 -0.01
N ASN A 203 -3.55 -2.02 -0.87
CA ASN A 203 -4.49 -2.98 -1.44
C ASN A 203 -4.37 -4.33 -0.74
N VAL A 204 -5.50 -4.87 -0.29
CA VAL A 204 -5.61 -6.15 0.42
C VAL A 204 -6.31 -7.17 -0.49
N PRO A 205 -5.75 -8.38 -0.69
CA PRO A 205 -6.41 -9.46 -1.44
C PRO A 205 -7.75 -9.87 -0.82
N GLU A 206 -8.69 -10.33 -1.66
CA GLU A 206 -10.05 -10.72 -1.23
C GLU A 206 -10.04 -11.78 -0.10
N ALA A 207 -9.19 -12.79 -0.21
CA ALA A 207 -9.09 -13.84 0.81
C ALA A 207 -8.71 -13.26 2.18
N GLU A 208 -7.74 -12.35 2.22
CA GLU A 208 -7.28 -11.71 3.44
C GLU A 208 -8.27 -10.69 4.01
N TYR A 209 -9.01 -10.00 3.12
CA TYR A 209 -10.13 -9.16 3.53
C TYR A 209 -11.21 -9.98 4.25
N LEU A 210 -11.58 -11.15 3.71
CA LEU A 210 -12.58 -12.02 4.32
C LEU A 210 -12.13 -12.50 5.71
N ASP A 211 -10.87 -12.90 5.84
CA ASP A 211 -10.26 -13.26 7.14
C ASP A 211 -10.33 -12.08 8.11
N TYR A 212 -9.91 -10.90 7.65
CA TYR A 212 -9.90 -9.67 8.45
C TYR A 212 -11.29 -9.30 8.97
N VAL A 213 -12.32 -9.33 8.12
CA VAL A 213 -13.69 -8.96 8.51
C VAL A 213 -14.32 -10.02 9.43
N THR A 214 -14.04 -11.31 9.16
CA THR A 214 -14.59 -12.42 9.96
C THR A 214 -14.03 -12.41 11.38
N GLU A 215 -12.76 -12.07 11.53
CA GLU A 215 -12.09 -12.03 12.84
C GLU A 215 -12.34 -10.73 13.62
N ASN A 216 -12.41 -9.59 12.92
CA ASN A 216 -12.61 -8.26 13.50
C ASN A 216 -14.08 -7.84 13.49
N GLN A 217 -15.00 -8.68 14.01
CA GLN A 217 -16.42 -8.31 14.20
C GLN A 217 -16.62 -7.13 15.17
N SER A 218 -15.64 -6.79 15.97
CA SER A 218 -15.59 -5.57 16.76
C SER A 218 -14.93 -4.45 15.96
N LYS A 219 -15.54 -3.27 15.92
CA LYS A 219 -15.12 -2.05 15.18
C LYS A 219 -13.71 -1.51 15.48
N ASP A 220 -12.88 -2.24 16.18
CA ASP A 220 -11.51 -1.83 16.46
C ASP A 220 -10.59 -2.37 15.35
N HIS A 221 -10.58 -1.61 14.25
CA HIS A 221 -9.67 -1.82 13.15
C HIS A 221 -8.24 -1.65 13.69
N GLY A 222 -7.48 -2.74 13.73
CA GLY A 222 -6.18 -2.84 14.38
C GLY A 222 -5.18 -1.75 13.99
N ASN A 223 -4.21 -1.54 14.86
CA ASN A 223 -3.09 -0.65 14.58
C ASN A 223 -2.19 -1.28 13.52
N VAL A 224 -1.68 -0.43 12.62
CA VAL A 224 -0.73 -0.81 11.58
C VAL A 224 0.55 0.00 11.73
N SER A 225 1.66 -0.54 11.29
CA SER A 225 2.92 0.18 11.23
C SER A 225 3.32 0.44 9.77
N LEU A 226 4.01 1.56 9.55
CA LEU A 226 4.50 1.96 8.24
C LEU A 226 6.01 1.75 8.18
N LEU A 227 6.45 0.94 7.24
CA LEU A 227 7.85 0.82 6.85
C LEU A 227 8.11 1.82 5.71
N MET A 228 8.92 2.82 5.98
CA MET A 228 9.27 3.85 5.00
C MET A 228 10.23 3.31 3.93
N ALA A 229 10.37 4.03 2.83
CA ALA A 229 11.22 3.63 1.70
C ALA A 229 12.71 3.45 2.05
N ASN A 230 13.18 4.07 3.15
CA ASN A 230 14.54 3.90 3.67
C ASN A 230 14.74 2.63 4.52
N GLY A 231 13.69 1.81 4.71
CA GLY A 231 13.71 0.61 5.53
C GLY A 231 13.50 0.85 7.03
N GLU A 232 13.26 2.09 7.46
CA GLU A 232 12.95 2.40 8.85
C GLU A 232 11.44 2.37 9.11
N THR A 233 11.05 1.90 10.28
CA THR A 233 9.64 1.94 10.71
C THR A 233 9.30 3.34 11.22
N PHE A 234 8.21 3.91 10.68
CA PHE A 234 7.70 5.20 11.13
C PHE A 234 7.27 5.12 12.62
N LYS A 235 7.60 6.16 13.38
CA LYS A 235 7.46 6.16 14.85
C LYS A 235 6.02 6.07 15.35
N HIS A 236 5.08 6.62 14.57
CA HIS A 236 3.67 6.67 14.96
C HIS A 236 2.92 5.53 14.28
N ALA A 237 2.13 4.79 15.07
CA ALA A 237 1.26 3.77 14.53
C ALA A 237 0.07 4.43 13.81
N GLY A 238 -0.31 3.85 12.69
CA GLY A 238 -1.52 4.22 11.98
C GLY A 238 -2.71 3.37 12.42
N LYS A 239 -3.89 3.88 12.16
CA LYS A 239 -5.15 3.16 12.39
C LYS A 239 -5.89 2.99 11.07
N ILE A 240 -6.33 1.77 10.76
CA ILE A 240 -7.22 1.52 9.63
C ILE A 240 -8.54 2.21 9.93
N ASN A 241 -8.92 3.18 9.10
CA ASN A 241 -10.12 3.98 9.31
C ASN A 241 -11.18 3.72 8.23
N THR A 242 -10.77 3.34 7.04
CA THR A 242 -11.68 3.13 5.92
C THR A 242 -11.28 1.90 5.12
N ILE A 243 -12.28 1.13 4.75
CA ILE A 243 -12.18 0.08 3.74
C ILE A 243 -13.14 0.51 2.63
N GLU A 244 -12.67 0.52 1.40
CA GLU A 244 -13.52 0.90 0.26
C GLU A 244 -14.65 -0.10 0.03
N ALA A 245 -15.68 0.32 -0.70
CA ALA A 245 -16.88 -0.50 -0.87
C ALA A 245 -16.79 -1.49 -2.03
N GLU A 246 -15.83 -1.30 -2.93
CA GLU A 246 -15.72 -2.07 -4.17
C GLU A 246 -14.36 -2.72 -4.32
N PHE A 247 -14.38 -3.98 -4.79
CA PHE A 247 -13.16 -4.67 -5.20
C PHE A 247 -12.72 -4.23 -6.59
N ASN A 248 -11.43 -4.13 -6.78
CA ASN A 248 -10.86 -4.06 -8.11
C ASN A 248 -10.88 -5.47 -8.72
N ASN A 249 -11.77 -5.69 -9.69
CA ASN A 249 -11.96 -6.99 -10.33
C ASN A 249 -10.77 -7.45 -11.19
N GLU A 250 -9.89 -6.53 -11.60
CA GLU A 250 -8.71 -6.87 -12.38
C GLU A 250 -7.59 -7.43 -11.50
N THR A 251 -7.48 -6.94 -10.26
CA THR A 251 -6.42 -7.33 -9.32
C THR A 251 -6.91 -8.25 -8.20
N GLY A 252 -8.23 -8.40 -8.01
CA GLY A 252 -8.82 -9.17 -6.91
C GLY A 252 -8.52 -8.57 -5.53
N THR A 253 -8.34 -7.25 -5.45
CA THR A 253 -7.97 -6.56 -4.21
C THR A 253 -8.98 -5.48 -3.86
N ILE A 254 -9.02 -5.11 -2.58
CA ILE A 254 -9.82 -3.99 -2.06
C ILE A 254 -8.91 -2.97 -1.38
N PRO A 255 -9.07 -1.66 -1.65
CA PRO A 255 -8.27 -0.64 -1.01
C PRO A 255 -8.65 -0.43 0.46
N PHE A 256 -7.64 -0.43 1.33
CA PHE A 256 -7.72 -0.01 2.72
C PHE A 256 -7.05 1.34 2.87
N ARG A 257 -7.55 2.16 3.79
CA ARG A 257 -6.91 3.41 4.20
C ARG A 257 -6.61 3.38 5.69
N ALA A 258 -5.35 3.63 6.01
CA ALA A 258 -4.90 3.88 7.38
C ALA A 258 -4.51 5.35 7.55
N ASP A 259 -4.94 5.95 8.66
CA ASP A 259 -4.63 7.33 8.99
C ASP A 259 -3.44 7.36 9.96
N PHE A 260 -2.40 8.14 9.62
CA PHE A 260 -1.16 8.27 10.38
C PHE A 260 -0.97 9.69 10.85
N PRO A 261 -0.84 9.98 12.16
CA PRO A 261 -0.45 11.29 12.64
C PRO A 261 1.00 11.60 12.22
N ASN A 262 1.26 12.81 11.74
CA ASN A 262 2.58 13.21 11.25
C ASN A 262 3.05 14.53 11.89
N PRO A 263 3.22 14.57 13.22
CA PRO A 263 3.52 15.81 13.94
C PRO A 263 4.89 16.39 13.58
N GLU A 264 5.88 15.56 13.24
CA GLU A 264 7.21 16.01 12.82
C GLU A 264 7.25 16.45 11.34
N GLY A 265 6.18 16.26 10.57
CA GLY A 265 6.13 16.58 9.14
C GLY A 265 7.11 15.77 8.29
N LEU A 266 7.49 14.56 8.76
CA LEU A 266 8.45 13.69 8.06
C LEU A 266 7.85 13.13 6.77
N LEU A 267 6.60 12.68 6.83
CA LEU A 267 5.89 12.11 5.68
C LEU A 267 5.35 13.24 4.79
N ARG A 268 5.39 13.00 3.49
CA ARG A 268 4.92 13.95 2.47
C ARG A 268 3.98 13.28 1.47
N HIS A 269 3.23 14.09 0.77
CA HIS A 269 2.36 13.63 -0.30
C HIS A 269 3.13 12.95 -1.42
N GLY A 270 2.66 11.77 -1.86
CA GLY A 270 3.24 11.03 -2.99
C GLY A 270 4.38 10.09 -2.62
N GLU A 271 4.75 9.98 -1.35
CA GLU A 271 5.69 8.96 -0.89
C GLU A 271 5.10 7.56 -0.95
N THR A 272 5.95 6.56 -0.97
CA THR A 272 5.59 5.14 -0.95
C THR A 272 6.27 4.44 0.22
N GLY A 273 5.73 3.30 0.61
CA GLY A 273 6.25 2.47 1.67
C GLY A 273 5.54 1.13 1.72
N ASN A 274 5.67 0.42 2.83
CA ASN A 274 4.94 -0.80 3.11
C ASN A 274 4.16 -0.68 4.42
N ILE A 275 2.88 -1.01 4.39
CA ILE A 275 2.09 -1.20 5.59
C ILE A 275 2.35 -2.60 6.13
N ARG A 276 2.64 -2.69 7.42
CA ARG A 276 2.76 -3.93 8.17
C ARG A 276 1.52 -4.15 9.05
N MET A 277 0.79 -5.19 8.73
CA MET A 277 -0.32 -5.68 9.55
C MET A 277 0.13 -6.90 10.33
N SER A 278 0.14 -6.82 11.65
CA SER A 278 0.57 -7.91 12.52
C SER A 278 -0.63 -8.53 13.22
N LYS A 279 -0.70 -9.87 13.18
CA LYS A 279 -1.73 -10.68 13.83
C LYS A 279 -1.06 -11.68 14.77
N VAL A 280 -1.56 -11.77 15.98
CA VAL A 280 -1.11 -12.79 16.96
C VAL A 280 -2.00 -14.02 16.86
N ILE A 281 -1.42 -15.15 16.46
CA ILE A 281 -2.08 -16.46 16.47
C ILE A 281 -1.74 -17.13 17.79
N LYS A 282 -2.73 -17.27 18.66
CA LYS A 282 -2.55 -17.88 19.99
C LYS A 282 -2.45 -19.39 19.87
N GLY A 283 -1.45 -19.99 20.56
CA GLY A 283 -1.28 -21.43 20.62
C GLY A 283 -1.02 -22.09 19.25
N ALA A 284 -0.37 -21.37 18.34
CA ALA A 284 -0.01 -21.89 17.02
C ALA A 284 0.91 -23.11 17.13
N VAL A 285 0.61 -24.17 16.41
CA VAL A 285 1.50 -25.33 16.24
C VAL A 285 2.48 -25.02 15.13
N VAL A 286 3.75 -24.85 15.50
CA VAL A 286 4.81 -24.41 14.61
C VAL A 286 5.79 -25.56 14.36
N ILE A 287 6.19 -25.75 13.13
CA ILE A 287 7.24 -26.71 12.73
C ILE A 287 8.29 -26.03 11.85
N PRO A 288 9.55 -26.51 11.87
CA PRO A 288 10.58 -26.06 10.94
C PRO A 288 10.22 -26.41 9.48
N GLN A 289 10.43 -25.49 8.56
CA GLN A 289 10.24 -25.76 7.11
C GLN A 289 11.10 -26.95 6.65
N LYS A 290 12.33 -27.07 7.15
CA LYS A 290 13.23 -28.18 6.82
C LYS A 290 12.73 -29.56 7.26
N ALA A 291 11.73 -29.64 8.15
CA ALA A 291 11.09 -30.91 8.54
C ALA A 291 9.99 -31.36 7.58
N THR A 292 9.69 -30.56 6.57
CA THR A 292 8.66 -30.84 5.58
C THR A 292 9.25 -31.22 4.22
N PHE A 293 8.48 -31.93 3.44
CA PHE A 293 8.76 -32.18 2.03
C PHE A 293 7.46 -32.10 1.23
N GLU A 294 7.60 -31.79 -0.04
CA GLU A 294 6.50 -31.58 -0.95
C GLU A 294 6.36 -32.73 -1.94
N ILE A 295 5.14 -33.23 -2.12
CA ILE A 295 4.81 -34.19 -3.17
C ILE A 295 3.62 -33.60 -3.92
N LEU A 296 3.80 -33.26 -5.19
CA LEU A 296 2.86 -32.48 -5.98
C LEU A 296 2.53 -31.19 -5.23
N ASP A 297 1.27 -30.85 -5.02
CA ASP A 297 0.85 -29.61 -4.36
C ASP A 297 0.58 -29.77 -2.85
N HIS A 298 1.19 -30.79 -2.22
CA HIS A 298 0.89 -31.13 -0.83
C HIS A 298 2.14 -31.25 0.03
N HIS A 299 2.10 -30.64 1.21
CA HIS A 299 3.17 -30.75 2.20
C HIS A 299 2.97 -31.94 3.12
N TYR A 300 4.09 -32.61 3.41
CA TYR A 300 4.13 -33.79 4.25
C TYR A 300 5.26 -33.66 5.28
N VAL A 301 5.08 -34.35 6.38
CA VAL A 301 6.13 -34.62 7.37
C VAL A 301 6.24 -36.11 7.60
N PHE A 302 7.39 -36.58 8.06
CA PHE A 302 7.52 -37.92 8.60
C PHE A 302 7.32 -37.86 10.13
N ILE A 303 6.38 -38.68 10.63
CA ILE A 303 6.12 -38.85 12.06
C ILE A 303 6.68 -40.20 12.50
N VAL A 304 7.38 -40.23 13.64
CA VAL A 304 7.82 -41.47 14.29
C VAL A 304 6.77 -41.93 15.26
N GLY A 305 6.11 -43.04 14.95
CA GLY A 305 5.07 -43.65 15.73
C GLY A 305 5.58 -44.38 17.00
N LYS A 306 4.67 -45.03 17.74
CA LYS A 306 4.96 -45.72 19.02
C LYS A 306 5.94 -46.90 18.89
N ASP A 307 6.01 -47.51 17.73
CA ASP A 307 6.90 -48.69 17.46
C ASP A 307 8.16 -48.30 16.71
N ASP A 308 8.56 -47.03 16.74
CA ASP A 308 9.64 -46.40 15.99
C ASP A 308 9.49 -46.55 14.47
N VAL A 309 8.24 -46.74 14.01
CA VAL A 309 7.92 -46.82 12.59
C VAL A 309 7.64 -45.43 12.08
N VAL A 310 8.33 -45.08 10.97
CA VAL A 310 8.12 -43.80 10.29
C VAL A 310 6.82 -43.85 9.47
N VAL A 311 6.02 -42.84 9.59
CA VAL A 311 4.76 -42.69 8.84
C VAL A 311 4.75 -41.33 8.16
N GLN A 312 4.43 -41.32 6.87
CA GLN A 312 4.21 -40.08 6.12
C GLN A 312 2.84 -39.50 6.47
N GLN A 313 2.83 -38.27 6.93
CA GLN A 313 1.63 -37.54 7.32
C GLN A 313 1.48 -36.26 6.52
N ARG A 314 0.31 -36.07 5.90
CA ARG A 314 -0.02 -34.82 5.23
C ARG A 314 -0.29 -33.74 6.25
N VAL A 315 0.25 -32.53 6.03
CA VAL A 315 0.04 -31.34 6.86
C VAL A 315 -0.61 -30.24 6.06
N HIS A 316 -1.40 -29.42 6.74
CA HIS A 316 -2.01 -28.23 6.16
C HIS A 316 -1.36 -27.01 6.80
N ILE A 317 -0.62 -26.27 5.99
CA ILE A 317 0.02 -25.02 6.38
C ILE A 317 -1.03 -23.93 6.37
N SER A 318 -1.18 -23.18 7.48
CA SER A 318 -2.04 -22.01 7.55
C SER A 318 -1.28 -20.73 7.26
N GLU A 319 -0.02 -20.63 7.72
CA GLU A 319 0.83 -19.46 7.48
C GLU A 319 2.28 -19.90 7.32
N GLU A 320 3.00 -19.16 6.49
CA GLU A 320 4.43 -19.32 6.25
C GLU A 320 5.21 -18.19 6.91
N LEU A 321 6.24 -18.56 7.67
CA LEU A 321 7.21 -17.65 8.29
C LEU A 321 8.60 -17.90 7.70
N GLU A 322 9.59 -17.07 8.01
CA GLU A 322 10.93 -17.10 7.39
C GLU A 322 11.56 -18.51 7.36
N ASP A 323 11.51 -19.28 8.47
CA ASP A 323 12.07 -20.65 8.56
C ASP A 323 11.06 -21.67 9.13
N LEU A 324 9.82 -21.26 9.35
CA LEU A 324 8.80 -22.02 10.08
C LEU A 324 7.48 -22.08 9.32
N PHE A 325 6.73 -23.15 9.50
CA PHE A 325 5.34 -23.24 9.10
C PHE A 325 4.40 -23.28 10.32
N ILE A 326 3.30 -22.56 10.26
CA ILE A 326 2.19 -22.71 11.19
C ILE A 326 1.23 -23.74 10.60
N ILE A 327 0.97 -24.79 11.37
CA ILE A 327 0.16 -25.93 10.93
C ILE A 327 -1.24 -25.83 11.52
N SER A 328 -2.24 -25.88 10.64
CA SER A 328 -3.65 -25.94 11.05
C SER A 328 -4.15 -27.35 11.30
N ASN A 329 -3.60 -28.36 10.57
CA ASN A 329 -4.01 -29.75 10.68
C ASN A 329 -2.93 -30.71 10.23
N GLY A 330 -2.88 -31.92 10.81
CA GLY A 330 -2.02 -33.02 10.40
C GLY A 330 -0.97 -33.42 11.44
N VAL A 331 -0.54 -32.52 12.34
CA VAL A 331 0.37 -32.82 13.45
C VAL A 331 -0.06 -32.12 14.72
N THR A 332 0.30 -32.69 15.86
CA THR A 332 0.07 -32.18 17.20
C THR A 332 1.37 -31.92 17.95
N GLU A 333 1.32 -31.16 19.05
CA GLU A 333 2.48 -30.89 19.92
C GLU A 333 3.16 -32.14 20.49
N ASN A 334 2.48 -33.30 20.46
CA ASN A 334 2.99 -34.56 21.02
C ASN A 334 3.66 -35.47 20.00
N ASP A 335 3.49 -35.17 18.72
CA ASP A 335 4.04 -35.97 17.64
C ASP A 335 5.55 -35.76 17.50
N LYS A 336 6.26 -36.84 17.18
CA LYS A 336 7.69 -36.78 16.87
C LYS A 336 7.86 -36.64 15.37
N ILE A 337 8.33 -35.49 14.91
CA ILE A 337 8.58 -35.22 13.48
C ILE A 337 10.04 -35.35 13.15
N VAL A 338 10.36 -35.89 11.99
CA VAL A 338 11.74 -35.98 11.49
C VAL A 338 12.18 -34.59 11.06
N LEU A 339 13.28 -34.10 11.64
CA LEU A 339 13.87 -32.80 11.37
C LEU A 339 14.97 -32.87 10.32
N GLU A 340 15.83 -33.88 10.40
CA GLU A 340 16.95 -34.12 9.46
C GLU A 340 17.02 -35.57 9.09
N GLY A 341 17.59 -35.85 7.89
CA GLY A 341 17.64 -37.20 7.34
C GLY A 341 16.40 -37.61 6.55
N LEU A 342 15.57 -36.67 6.11
CA LEU A 342 14.32 -36.93 5.35
C LEU A 342 14.56 -37.84 4.13
N ARG A 343 15.72 -37.75 3.48
CA ARG A 343 16.09 -38.60 2.31
C ARG A 343 16.22 -40.06 2.66
N HIS A 344 16.52 -40.39 3.92
CA HIS A 344 16.71 -41.76 4.41
C HIS A 344 15.45 -42.29 5.08
N ALA A 345 14.49 -41.41 5.43
CA ALA A 345 13.23 -41.79 6.01
C ALA A 345 12.34 -42.52 4.99
N GLN A 346 11.87 -43.71 5.34
CA GLN A 346 10.96 -44.50 4.48
C GLN A 346 9.71 -44.84 5.29
N SER A 347 8.56 -44.49 4.73
CA SER A 347 7.26 -44.78 5.36
C SER A 347 7.07 -46.30 5.50
N GLY A 348 6.64 -46.76 6.68
CA GLY A 348 6.44 -48.17 7.03
C GLY A 348 7.67 -48.88 7.55
N LYS A 349 8.86 -48.26 7.60
CA LYS A 349 10.09 -48.86 8.14
C LYS A 349 10.40 -48.32 9.54
N LYS A 350 11.02 -49.13 10.36
CA LYS A 350 11.60 -48.70 11.63
C LYS A 350 12.85 -47.87 11.36
N ALA A 351 13.00 -46.78 12.11
CA ALA A 351 14.18 -45.92 12.00
C ALA A 351 14.84 -45.74 13.38
N GLU A 352 16.16 -45.75 13.36
CA GLU A 352 16.97 -45.29 14.49
C GLU A 352 17.01 -43.76 14.44
N TYR A 353 16.72 -43.11 15.55
CA TYR A 353 16.70 -41.66 15.61
C TYR A 353 17.31 -41.12 16.91
N GLU A 354 17.77 -39.89 16.84
CA GLU A 354 18.19 -39.08 17.96
C GLU A 354 17.14 -37.99 18.19
N PHE A 355 16.67 -37.85 19.44
CA PHE A 355 15.70 -36.84 19.78
C PHE A 355 16.40 -35.53 20.15
N GLU A 356 16.07 -34.46 19.44
CA GLU A 356 16.51 -33.11 19.74
C GLU A 356 15.36 -32.31 20.37
N GLU A 357 15.64 -31.66 21.51
CA GLU A 357 14.66 -30.82 22.17
C GLU A 357 14.19 -29.68 21.28
N PRO A 358 12.86 -29.39 21.21
CA PRO A 358 12.30 -28.38 20.32
C PRO A 358 12.99 -27.02 20.43
N GLU A 359 13.23 -26.55 21.66
CA GLU A 359 13.88 -25.26 21.89
C GLU A 359 15.27 -25.15 21.27
N LYS A 360 16.00 -26.27 21.19
CA LYS A 360 17.32 -26.33 20.58
C LYS A 360 17.20 -26.42 19.05
N ALA A 361 16.32 -27.29 18.57
CA ALA A 361 16.05 -27.48 17.16
C ALA A 361 15.62 -26.16 16.47
N PHE A 362 14.80 -25.37 17.14
CA PHE A 362 14.28 -24.08 16.63
C PHE A 362 15.31 -22.93 16.69
N LYS A 363 16.38 -23.04 17.47
CA LYS A 363 17.49 -22.06 17.47
C LYS A 363 18.47 -22.22 16.32
N HIS A 364 18.51 -23.39 15.68
CA HIS A 364 19.50 -23.76 14.66
C HIS A 364 18.81 -24.00 13.30
N LEU A 365 17.82 -23.17 12.95
CA LEU A 365 17.04 -23.37 11.71
C LEU A 365 17.75 -22.90 10.45
N LYS A 366 18.67 -21.95 10.55
CA LYS A 366 19.42 -21.47 9.39
C LYS A 366 20.32 -22.58 8.87
N LEU A 367 20.07 -23.04 7.65
CA LEU A 367 20.93 -23.95 6.93
C LEU A 367 22.34 -23.36 6.93
N ARG A 368 23.32 -24.08 7.47
CA ARG A 368 24.72 -23.78 7.21
C ARG A 368 24.92 -24.03 5.71
N ALA A 369 25.20 -22.96 4.96
CA ALA A 369 25.69 -23.11 3.60
C ALA A 369 26.99 -23.94 3.69
N GLU A 370 26.95 -25.15 3.14
CA GLU A 370 28.16 -25.98 2.90
C GLU A 370 28.95 -25.39 1.74
#